data_e71b74c5b195700f1137367f064e814e
#
_entry.id   e71b74c5b195700f1137367f064e814e
#
_cell.length_a   1.000
_cell.length_b   1.000
_cell.length_c   1.000
_cell.angle_alpha   90.00
_cell.angle_beta   90.00
_cell.angle_gamma   90.00
#
_symmetry.space_group_name_H-M   'P 1'
#
loop_
_entity.id
_entity.type
_entity.pdbx_description
1 polymer ?
#
loop_
_entity_poly.entity_id
_entity_poly.type
_entity_poly.pdbx_seq_one_letter_code
_entity_poly.pdbx_strand_id
1 'polypeptide(L)'
;VLGQMVLLLLPACAAGLITGFLLSSVHIQLVAGGGFLVTLALGSVNLLRTWNQAGQPGSAATDHLMIALCLLLIMTCIGMAVGINVLWTPPVMPYGTLHLVAYTHTAFLGFFLQATVAGLSYALPALLAAQRVTSHKKRVAYQDTLAQIANRWRALQVSTLSFGTLGLVLVASLTWNLPLSSNWIQAGTWGSLGLLL
;
A
#
# COMPACT_ATOMS: atom_id res chain seq x y z
N VAL A 1 -3.19 -1.10 25.18
CA VAL A 1 -4.51 -0.51 24.92
C VAL A 1 -4.65 -0.07 23.48
N LEU A 2 -3.78 0.82 22.95
CA LEU A 2 -3.90 1.35 21.59
C LEU A 2 -3.91 0.25 20.50
N GLY A 3 -3.00 -0.72 20.60
CA GLY A 3 -2.93 -1.84 19.64
C GLY A 3 -4.19 -2.70 19.63
N GLN A 4 -4.80 -2.93 20.78
CA GLN A 4 -6.07 -3.67 20.87
C GLN A 4 -7.23 -2.90 20.25
N MET A 5 -7.29 -1.57 20.47
CA MET A 5 -8.31 -0.73 19.84
C MET A 5 -8.17 -0.74 18.31
N VAL A 6 -6.96 -0.62 17.77
CA VAL A 6 -6.71 -0.69 16.34
C VAL A 6 -7.14 -2.05 15.78
N LEU A 7 -6.84 -3.15 16.47
CA LEU A 7 -7.17 -4.51 16.04
C LEU A 7 -8.69 -4.76 15.97
N LEU A 8 -9.49 -4.08 16.78
CA LEU A 8 -10.96 -4.19 16.76
C LEU A 8 -11.59 -3.20 15.77
N LEU A 9 -11.11 -1.95 15.75
CA LEU A 9 -11.71 -0.89 14.93
C LEU A 9 -11.42 -1.05 13.45
N LEU A 10 -10.22 -1.54 13.06
CA LEU A 10 -9.86 -1.68 11.67
C LEU A 10 -10.81 -2.65 10.92
N PRO A 11 -11.06 -3.89 11.42
CA PRO A 11 -12.03 -4.79 10.78
C PRO A 11 -13.45 -4.26 10.82
N ALA A 12 -13.84 -3.57 11.90
CA ALA A 12 -15.18 -2.98 12.00
C ALA A 12 -15.41 -1.90 10.94
N CYS A 13 -14.43 -1.00 10.75
CA CYS A 13 -14.49 0.02 9.70
C CYS A 13 -14.45 -0.61 8.30
N ALA A 14 -13.65 -1.65 8.08
CA ALA A 14 -13.62 -2.38 6.82
C ALA A 14 -14.97 -3.05 6.51
N ALA A 15 -15.61 -3.67 7.50
CA ALA A 15 -16.95 -4.22 7.38
C ALA A 15 -17.99 -3.12 7.07
N GLY A 16 -17.86 -1.96 7.72
CA GLY A 16 -18.69 -0.78 7.43
C GLY A 16 -18.54 -0.28 5.99
N LEU A 17 -17.31 -0.25 5.46
CA LEU A 17 -17.05 0.09 4.05
C LEU A 17 -17.72 -0.91 3.11
N ILE A 18 -17.55 -2.21 3.34
CA ILE A 18 -18.19 -3.27 2.53
C ILE A 18 -19.73 -3.11 2.57
N THR A 19 -20.30 -2.89 3.76
CA THR A 19 -21.73 -2.66 3.92
C THR A 19 -22.20 -1.42 3.16
N GLY A 20 -21.42 -0.32 3.23
CA GLY A 20 -21.71 0.90 2.49
C GLY A 20 -21.69 0.71 0.97
N PHE A 21 -20.77 -0.11 0.45
CA PHE A 21 -20.75 -0.49 -0.97
C PHE A 21 -21.95 -1.35 -1.36
N LEU A 22 -22.28 -2.37 -0.57
CA LEU A 22 -23.41 -3.26 -0.85
C LEU A 22 -24.75 -2.53 -0.84
N LEU A 23 -24.90 -1.56 0.07
CA LEU A 23 -26.11 -0.72 0.19
C LEU A 23 -26.08 0.50 -0.75
N SER A 24 -25.01 0.69 -1.55
CA SER A 24 -24.79 1.88 -2.39
C SER A 24 -24.94 3.20 -1.62
N SER A 25 -24.59 3.22 -0.33
CA SER A 25 -24.73 4.37 0.55
C SER A 25 -23.40 5.10 0.73
N VAL A 26 -23.25 6.25 0.07
CA VAL A 26 -22.07 7.11 0.19
C VAL A 26 -21.83 7.59 1.61
N HIS A 27 -22.89 7.87 2.38
CA HIS A 27 -22.78 8.30 3.76
C HIS A 27 -22.13 7.23 4.65
N ILE A 28 -22.57 5.97 4.53
CA ILE A 28 -21.96 4.85 5.27
C ILE A 28 -20.50 4.68 4.87
N GLN A 29 -20.20 4.75 3.56
CA GLN A 29 -18.83 4.65 3.05
C GLN A 29 -17.94 5.75 3.63
N LEU A 30 -18.41 6.99 3.69
CA LEU A 30 -17.64 8.11 4.23
C LEU A 30 -17.40 8.00 5.73
N VAL A 31 -18.42 7.63 6.51
CA VAL A 31 -18.27 7.44 7.96
C VAL A 31 -17.30 6.29 8.25
N ALA A 32 -17.50 5.15 7.58
CA ALA A 32 -16.63 3.99 7.76
C ALA A 32 -15.21 4.25 7.23
N GLY A 33 -15.06 4.95 6.10
CA GLY A 33 -13.79 5.35 5.52
C GLY A 33 -13.02 6.32 6.41
N GLY A 34 -13.70 7.30 7.01
CA GLY A 34 -13.12 8.22 7.98
C GLY A 34 -12.63 7.48 9.24
N GLY A 35 -13.44 6.58 9.78
CA GLY A 35 -13.03 5.71 10.89
C GLY A 35 -11.84 4.81 10.53
N PHE A 36 -11.84 4.24 9.33
CA PHE A 36 -10.74 3.44 8.80
C PHE A 36 -9.45 4.26 8.70
N LEU A 37 -9.51 5.48 8.14
CA LEU A 37 -8.37 6.38 8.01
C LEU A 37 -7.75 6.72 9.37
N VAL A 38 -8.58 7.12 10.35
CA VAL A 38 -8.10 7.43 11.70
C VAL A 38 -7.47 6.22 12.36
N THR A 39 -8.12 5.06 12.27
CA THR A 39 -7.63 3.82 12.87
C THR A 39 -6.31 3.38 12.23
N LEU A 40 -6.20 3.50 10.91
CA LEU A 40 -4.99 3.18 10.15
C LEU A 40 -3.84 4.14 10.53
N ALA A 41 -4.10 5.44 10.67
CA ALA A 41 -3.10 6.41 11.10
C ALA A 41 -2.58 6.11 12.51
N LEU A 42 -3.49 5.82 13.45
CA LEU A 42 -3.12 5.42 14.81
C LEU A 42 -2.31 4.11 14.83
N GLY A 43 -2.72 3.14 14.03
CA GLY A 43 -2.00 1.87 13.85
C GLY A 43 -0.59 2.07 13.30
N SER A 44 -0.45 2.93 12.28
CA SER A 44 0.85 3.27 11.68
C SER A 44 1.78 3.95 12.67
N VAL A 45 1.28 4.90 13.47
CA VAL A 45 2.06 5.54 14.54
C VAL A 45 2.50 4.53 15.59
N ASN A 46 1.61 3.63 15.99
CA ASN A 46 1.94 2.58 16.97
C ASN A 46 3.01 1.62 16.42
N LEU A 47 2.89 1.23 15.16
CA LEU A 47 3.87 0.37 14.49
C LEU A 47 5.24 1.04 14.40
N LEU A 48 5.29 2.30 13.99
CA LEU A 48 6.54 3.08 13.93
C LEU A 48 7.21 3.21 15.29
N ARG A 49 6.43 3.48 16.34
CA ARG A 49 6.95 3.54 17.71
C ARG A 49 7.55 2.20 18.15
N THR A 50 6.81 1.12 17.95
CA THR A 50 7.26 -0.23 18.29
C THR A 50 8.52 -0.61 17.53
N TRP A 51 8.58 -0.27 16.24
CA TRP A 51 9.76 -0.48 15.42
C TRP A 51 10.99 0.27 15.95
N ASN A 52 10.85 1.56 16.21
CA ASN A 52 11.95 2.37 16.71
C ASN A 52 12.46 1.88 18.08
N GLN A 53 11.54 1.38 18.94
CA GLN A 53 11.88 0.81 20.23
C GLN A 53 12.57 -0.57 20.12
N ALA A 54 12.23 -1.35 19.12
CA ALA A 54 12.78 -2.68 18.93
C ALA A 54 14.25 -2.66 18.44
N GLY A 55 14.75 -1.54 17.91
CA GLY A 55 16.12 -1.42 17.39
C GLY A 55 16.47 -2.44 16.30
N GLN A 56 15.46 -3.03 15.66
CA GLN A 56 15.68 -4.07 14.66
C GLN A 56 16.29 -3.49 13.39
N PRO A 57 17.29 -4.16 12.81
CA PRO A 57 17.84 -3.73 11.52
C PRO A 57 16.73 -3.77 10.46
N GLY A 58 16.68 -2.74 9.62
CA GLY A 58 15.72 -2.70 8.54
C GLY A 58 15.92 -3.85 7.55
N SER A 59 14.83 -4.38 7.02
CA SER A 59 14.81 -5.42 5.99
C SER A 59 13.95 -5.01 4.80
N ALA A 60 14.11 -5.68 3.64
CA ALA A 60 13.26 -5.44 2.48
C ALA A 60 11.78 -5.64 2.84
N ALA A 61 11.46 -6.68 3.61
CA ALA A 61 10.10 -6.95 4.06
C ALA A 61 9.50 -5.77 4.84
N THR A 62 10.27 -5.21 5.74
CA THR A 62 9.80 -4.10 6.58
C THR A 62 9.68 -2.80 5.82
N ASP A 63 10.59 -2.50 4.89
CA ASP A 63 10.50 -1.29 4.06
C ASP A 63 9.28 -1.35 3.14
N HIS A 64 9.07 -2.48 2.45
CA HIS A 64 7.89 -2.68 1.62
C HIS A 64 6.59 -2.57 2.44
N LEU A 65 6.54 -3.11 3.66
CA LEU A 65 5.39 -2.99 4.54
C LEU A 65 5.11 -1.54 4.93
N MET A 66 6.14 -0.77 5.28
CA MET A 66 6.00 0.65 5.63
C MET A 66 5.48 1.47 4.46
N ILE A 67 5.99 1.23 3.25
CA ILE A 67 5.52 1.89 2.04
C ILE A 67 4.09 1.47 1.72
N ALA A 68 3.76 0.18 1.85
CA ALA A 68 2.39 -0.30 1.68
C ALA A 68 1.41 0.43 2.61
N LEU A 69 1.77 0.63 3.88
CA LEU A 69 0.95 1.38 4.83
C LEU A 69 0.80 2.86 4.45
N CYS A 70 1.88 3.51 4.01
CA CYS A 70 1.81 4.89 3.52
C CYS A 70 0.88 5.01 2.29
N LEU A 71 1.01 4.08 1.34
CA LEU A 71 0.18 4.07 0.13
C LEU A 71 -1.27 3.69 0.44
N LEU A 72 -1.53 2.85 1.44
CA LEU A 72 -2.88 2.58 1.94
C LEU A 72 -3.52 3.83 2.55
N LEU A 73 -2.76 4.64 3.30
CA LEU A 73 -3.24 5.92 3.81
C LEU A 73 -3.59 6.88 2.66
N ILE A 74 -2.71 7.01 1.66
CA ILE A 74 -2.94 7.85 0.48
C ILE A 74 -4.18 7.36 -0.28
N MET A 75 -4.30 6.05 -0.51
CA MET A 75 -5.46 5.45 -1.16
C MET A 75 -6.76 5.80 -0.41
N THR A 76 -6.75 5.68 0.91
CA THR A 76 -7.93 5.98 1.73
C THR A 76 -8.29 7.47 1.64
N CYS A 77 -7.30 8.37 1.65
CA CYS A 77 -7.52 9.80 1.43
C CYS A 77 -8.13 10.10 0.06
N ILE A 78 -7.62 9.48 -1.01
CA ILE A 78 -8.18 9.63 -2.37
C ILE A 78 -9.63 9.12 -2.39
N GLY A 79 -9.89 7.94 -1.81
CA GLY A 79 -11.24 7.36 -1.73
C GLY A 79 -12.22 8.27 -0.98
N MET A 80 -11.77 8.86 0.15
CA MET A 80 -12.56 9.84 0.89
C MET A 80 -12.86 11.10 0.06
N ALA A 81 -11.85 11.63 -0.64
CA ALA A 81 -12.03 12.79 -1.50
C ALA A 81 -13.04 12.52 -2.63
N VAL A 82 -12.96 11.34 -3.27
CA VAL A 82 -13.93 10.91 -4.30
C VAL A 82 -15.34 10.80 -3.68
N GLY A 83 -15.47 10.18 -2.52
CA GLY A 83 -16.77 10.03 -1.84
C GLY A 83 -17.37 11.38 -1.44
N ILE A 84 -16.58 12.29 -0.92
CA ILE A 84 -17.04 13.66 -0.58
C ILE A 84 -17.52 14.38 -1.84
N ASN A 85 -16.76 14.26 -2.94
CA ASN A 85 -17.13 14.93 -4.20
C ASN A 85 -18.46 14.44 -4.78
N VAL A 86 -18.82 13.17 -4.55
CA VAL A 86 -20.12 12.63 -4.99
C VAL A 86 -21.30 13.25 -4.25
N LEU A 87 -21.10 13.79 -3.03
CA LEU A 87 -22.15 14.47 -2.27
C LEU A 87 -22.49 15.88 -2.82
N TRP A 88 -21.61 16.46 -3.65
CA TRP A 88 -21.83 17.76 -4.24
C TRP A 88 -22.62 17.65 -5.55
N THR A 89 -23.58 18.52 -5.76
CA THR A 89 -24.38 18.55 -6.99
C THR A 89 -24.42 19.97 -7.55
N PRO A 90 -23.75 20.25 -8.69
CA PRO A 90 -22.89 19.35 -9.46
C PRO A 90 -21.55 19.04 -8.74
N PRO A 91 -20.87 17.93 -9.06
CA PRO A 91 -19.55 17.65 -8.49
C PRO A 91 -18.57 18.80 -8.78
N VAL A 92 -17.96 19.33 -7.73
CA VAL A 92 -17.12 20.56 -7.81
C VAL A 92 -15.72 20.24 -8.33
N MET A 93 -15.24 19.04 -8.03
CA MET A 93 -13.90 18.64 -8.44
C MET A 93 -13.94 17.76 -9.68
N PRO A 94 -12.95 17.88 -10.55
CA PRO A 94 -12.84 17.08 -11.76
C PRO A 94 -12.44 15.62 -11.45
N TYR A 95 -13.00 15.03 -10.41
CA TYR A 95 -12.76 13.66 -10.00
C TYR A 95 -13.62 12.70 -10.81
N GLY A 96 -13.34 12.66 -12.10
CA GLY A 96 -13.92 11.65 -12.97
C GLY A 96 -13.15 10.32 -12.90
N THR A 97 -13.28 9.54 -13.96
CA THR A 97 -12.65 8.23 -14.15
C THR A 97 -11.13 8.21 -13.91
N LEU A 98 -10.44 9.32 -14.14
CA LEU A 98 -8.99 9.43 -14.00
C LEU A 98 -8.51 9.34 -12.54
N HIS A 99 -9.28 9.88 -11.60
CA HIS A 99 -8.98 9.69 -10.17
C HIS A 99 -9.26 8.27 -9.69
N LEU A 100 -10.22 7.60 -10.28
CA LEU A 100 -10.42 6.16 -10.06
C LEU A 100 -9.22 5.36 -10.58
N VAL A 101 -8.61 5.75 -11.69
CA VAL A 101 -7.38 5.12 -12.19
C VAL A 101 -6.22 5.34 -11.21
N ALA A 102 -6.02 6.57 -10.72
CA ALA A 102 -5.00 6.86 -9.71
C ALA A 102 -5.25 6.08 -8.42
N TYR A 103 -6.50 6.03 -7.95
CA TYR A 103 -6.91 5.22 -6.80
C TYR A 103 -6.59 3.74 -7.00
N THR A 104 -6.95 3.19 -8.17
CA THR A 104 -6.71 1.79 -8.51
C THR A 104 -5.22 1.45 -8.56
N HIS A 105 -4.38 2.30 -9.17
CA HIS A 105 -2.93 2.11 -9.16
C HIS A 105 -2.36 2.16 -7.73
N THR A 106 -2.82 3.09 -6.91
CA THR A 106 -2.39 3.17 -5.50
C THR A 106 -2.82 1.94 -4.72
N ALA A 107 -4.02 1.40 -4.97
CA ALA A 107 -4.53 0.20 -4.31
C ALA A 107 -3.75 -1.06 -4.72
N PHE A 108 -3.65 -1.35 -6.01
CA PHE A 108 -3.08 -2.60 -6.48
C PHE A 108 -1.56 -2.60 -6.52
N LEU A 109 -0.94 -1.59 -7.11
CA LEU A 109 0.52 -1.51 -7.23
C LEU A 109 1.15 -0.92 -5.96
N GLY A 110 0.49 0.05 -5.36
CA GLY A 110 0.97 0.69 -4.16
C GLY A 110 0.82 -0.20 -2.93
N PHE A 111 -0.41 -0.47 -2.53
CA PHE A 111 -0.64 -1.22 -1.30
C PHE A 111 -0.50 -2.74 -1.50
N PHE A 112 -1.30 -3.33 -2.39
CA PHE A 112 -1.41 -4.79 -2.47
C PHE A 112 -0.11 -5.46 -2.93
N LEU A 113 0.53 -4.94 -3.98
CA LEU A 113 1.80 -5.50 -4.47
C LEU A 113 2.93 -5.31 -3.46
N GLN A 114 3.07 -4.13 -2.86
CA GLN A 114 4.06 -3.87 -1.81
C GLN A 114 3.87 -4.77 -0.59
N ALA A 115 2.62 -4.94 -0.11
CA ALA A 115 2.31 -5.82 1.00
C ALA A 115 2.60 -7.30 0.67
N THR A 116 2.32 -7.72 -0.57
CA THR A 116 2.64 -9.08 -1.05
C THR A 116 4.14 -9.32 -1.08
N VAL A 117 4.92 -8.37 -1.63
CA VAL A 117 6.38 -8.47 -1.66
C VAL A 117 6.95 -8.49 -0.24
N ALA A 118 6.41 -7.67 0.68
CA ALA A 118 6.78 -7.70 2.09
C ALA A 118 6.54 -9.08 2.72
N GLY A 119 5.33 -9.62 2.53
CA GLY A 119 4.94 -10.93 3.05
C GLY A 119 5.80 -12.06 2.50
N LEU A 120 6.06 -12.07 1.20
CA LEU A 120 6.91 -13.07 0.56
C LEU A 120 8.37 -12.95 1.01
N SER A 121 8.91 -11.74 1.10
CA SER A 121 10.29 -11.50 1.57
C SER A 121 10.51 -11.98 3.01
N TYR A 122 9.47 -11.96 3.83
CA TYR A 122 9.49 -12.45 5.20
C TYR A 122 9.26 -13.98 5.27
N ALA A 123 8.21 -14.48 4.63
CA ALA A 123 7.75 -15.86 4.79
C ALA A 123 8.55 -16.87 3.94
N LEU A 124 8.97 -16.49 2.72
CA LEU A 124 9.62 -17.40 1.79
C LEU A 124 10.92 -18.00 2.32
N PRO A 125 11.86 -17.23 2.94
CA PRO A 125 13.05 -17.81 3.57
C PRO A 125 12.73 -18.84 4.64
N ALA A 126 11.73 -18.57 5.48
CA ALA A 126 11.32 -19.48 6.55
C ALA A 126 10.69 -20.77 6.01
N LEU A 127 9.81 -20.65 5.02
CA LEU A 127 9.14 -21.79 4.38
C LEU A 127 10.14 -22.70 3.65
N LEU A 128 11.04 -22.13 2.86
CA LEU A 128 12.06 -22.87 2.13
C LEU A 128 13.03 -23.57 3.09
N ALA A 129 13.42 -22.90 4.17
CA ALA A 129 14.28 -23.50 5.19
C ALA A 129 13.57 -24.66 5.90
N ALA A 130 12.28 -24.54 6.20
CA ALA A 130 11.48 -25.59 6.81
C ALA A 130 11.33 -26.83 5.92
N GLN A 131 11.17 -26.61 4.60
CA GLN A 131 11.03 -27.71 3.64
C GLN A 131 12.34 -28.46 3.35
N ARG A 132 13.47 -27.74 3.30
CA ARG A 132 14.75 -28.30 2.85
C ARG A 132 15.66 -28.81 3.96
N VAL A 133 15.45 -28.34 5.20
CA VAL A 133 16.37 -28.61 6.30
C VAL A 133 15.62 -29.17 7.51
N THR A 134 15.89 -30.42 7.86
CA THR A 134 15.27 -31.11 9.00
C THR A 134 15.85 -30.66 10.35
N SER A 135 17.17 -30.43 10.41
CA SER A 135 17.84 -29.99 11.64
C SER A 135 17.55 -28.53 11.96
N HIS A 136 17.02 -28.24 13.16
CA HIS A 136 16.68 -26.87 13.58
C HIS A 136 17.85 -25.90 13.50
N LYS A 137 19.04 -26.30 13.98
CA LYS A 137 20.24 -25.44 13.96
C LYS A 137 20.68 -25.07 12.54
N LYS A 138 20.66 -26.05 11.61
CA LYS A 138 20.98 -25.81 10.20
C LYS A 138 19.89 -25.00 9.48
N ARG A 139 18.63 -25.15 9.92
CA ARG A 139 17.48 -24.42 9.37
C ARG A 139 17.62 -22.92 9.61
N VAL A 140 17.98 -22.50 10.83
CA VAL A 140 18.19 -21.07 11.14
C VAL A 140 19.30 -20.47 10.26
N ALA A 141 20.46 -21.11 10.18
CA ALA A 141 21.56 -20.62 9.34
C ALA A 141 21.20 -20.54 7.84
N TYR A 142 20.41 -21.51 7.34
CA TYR A 142 19.94 -21.49 5.95
C TYR A 142 18.89 -20.39 5.71
N GLN A 143 17.99 -20.18 6.67
CA GLN A 143 17.01 -19.08 6.63
C GLN A 143 17.71 -17.72 6.59
N ASP A 144 18.75 -17.51 7.41
CA ASP A 144 19.53 -16.28 7.45
C ASP A 144 20.22 -16.03 6.10
N THR A 145 20.77 -17.07 5.47
CA THR A 145 21.38 -16.96 4.15
C THR A 145 20.36 -16.53 3.09
N LEU A 146 19.17 -17.11 3.10
CA LEU A 146 18.09 -16.75 2.18
C LEU A 146 17.58 -15.31 2.43
N ALA A 147 17.49 -14.90 3.70
CA ALA A 147 17.11 -13.54 4.07
C ALA A 147 18.16 -12.52 3.60
N GLN A 148 19.45 -12.84 3.70
CA GLN A 148 20.53 -12.00 3.15
C GLN A 148 20.43 -11.84 1.63
N ILE A 149 20.12 -12.92 0.90
CA ILE A 149 19.90 -12.86 -0.55
C ILE A 149 18.71 -11.96 -0.88
N ALA A 150 17.59 -12.10 -0.17
CA ALA A 150 16.40 -11.26 -0.36
C ALA A 150 16.68 -9.78 -0.08
N ASN A 151 17.57 -9.48 0.88
CA ASN A 151 17.95 -8.12 1.25
C ASN A 151 19.08 -7.53 0.39
N ARG A 152 19.72 -8.31 -0.48
CA ARG A 152 20.90 -7.86 -1.25
C ARG A 152 20.64 -6.61 -2.09
N TRP A 153 19.47 -6.51 -2.71
CA TRP A 153 19.05 -5.41 -3.57
C TRP A 153 17.91 -4.58 -2.96
N ARG A 154 17.83 -4.57 -1.63
CA ARG A 154 16.77 -3.92 -0.85
C ARG A 154 16.43 -2.51 -1.34
N ALA A 155 17.43 -1.62 -1.39
CA ALA A 155 17.22 -0.24 -1.78
C ALA A 155 16.71 -0.11 -3.22
N LEU A 156 17.23 -0.92 -4.15
CA LEU A 156 16.80 -0.93 -5.54
C LEU A 156 15.36 -1.42 -5.66
N GLN A 157 15.04 -2.58 -5.06
CA GLN A 157 13.69 -3.17 -5.11
C GLN A 157 12.63 -2.20 -4.58
N VAL A 158 12.90 -1.64 -3.39
CA VAL A 158 11.98 -0.72 -2.73
C VAL A 158 11.82 0.57 -3.53
N SER A 159 12.92 1.15 -4.03
CA SER A 159 12.86 2.41 -4.77
C SER A 159 12.18 2.25 -6.14
N THR A 160 12.54 1.23 -6.93
CA THR A 160 11.96 1.02 -8.26
C THR A 160 10.45 0.78 -8.19
N LEU A 161 10.01 -0.09 -7.28
CA LEU A 161 8.60 -0.38 -7.11
C LEU A 161 7.81 0.84 -6.61
N SER A 162 8.39 1.62 -5.70
CA SER A 162 7.74 2.82 -5.15
C SER A 162 7.67 3.95 -6.18
N PHE A 163 8.79 4.26 -6.86
CA PHE A 163 8.81 5.31 -7.87
C PHE A 163 8.00 4.94 -9.11
N GLY A 164 8.00 3.67 -9.53
CA GLY A 164 7.15 3.19 -10.61
C GLY A 164 5.66 3.36 -10.29
N THR A 165 5.24 2.99 -9.08
CA THR A 165 3.85 3.17 -8.62
C THR A 165 3.47 4.65 -8.55
N LEU A 166 4.28 5.48 -7.88
CA LEU A 166 4.02 6.92 -7.76
C LEU A 166 4.00 7.60 -9.12
N GLY A 167 4.89 7.21 -10.04
CA GLY A 167 4.91 7.72 -11.41
C GLY A 167 3.60 7.43 -12.14
N LEU A 168 3.06 6.21 -12.06
CA LEU A 168 1.75 5.89 -12.65
C LEU A 168 0.60 6.67 -12.01
N VAL A 169 0.61 6.87 -10.70
CA VAL A 169 -0.40 7.69 -10.00
C VAL A 169 -0.32 9.16 -10.45
N LEU A 170 0.89 9.71 -10.58
CA LEU A 170 1.10 11.07 -11.09
C LEU A 170 0.65 11.20 -12.54
N VAL A 171 1.02 10.27 -13.40
CA VAL A 171 0.58 10.26 -14.80
C VAL A 171 -0.95 10.24 -14.89
N ALA A 172 -1.61 9.33 -14.15
CA ALA A 172 -3.07 9.27 -14.10
C ALA A 172 -3.70 10.59 -13.65
N SER A 173 -3.07 11.30 -12.72
CA SER A 173 -3.54 12.61 -12.24
C SER A 173 -3.29 13.72 -13.25
N LEU A 174 -2.16 13.70 -13.99
CA LEU A 174 -1.81 14.71 -14.99
C LEU A 174 -2.65 14.61 -16.27
N THR A 175 -3.21 13.45 -16.59
CA THR A 175 -4.12 13.28 -17.75
C THR A 175 -5.37 14.14 -17.67
N TRP A 176 -5.66 14.74 -16.51
CA TRP A 176 -6.67 15.76 -16.39
C TRP A 176 -6.35 17.05 -17.18
N ASN A 177 -5.08 17.47 -17.14
CA ASN A 177 -4.64 18.70 -17.77
C ASN A 177 -3.92 18.49 -19.11
N LEU A 178 -3.47 17.28 -19.38
CA LEU A 178 -2.69 16.92 -20.56
C LEU A 178 -3.39 15.79 -21.34
N PRO A 179 -3.44 15.89 -22.68
CA PRO A 179 -4.02 14.82 -23.50
C PRO A 179 -3.18 13.56 -23.42
N LEU A 180 -3.80 12.40 -23.54
CA LEU A 180 -3.14 11.09 -23.53
C LEU A 180 -2.07 10.95 -24.63
N SER A 181 -2.20 11.70 -25.73
CA SER A 181 -1.23 11.76 -26.82
C SER A 181 0.01 12.60 -26.49
N SER A 182 0.03 13.29 -25.34
CA SER A 182 1.18 14.09 -24.91
C SER A 182 2.42 13.24 -24.70
N ASN A 183 3.55 13.67 -25.25
CA ASN A 183 4.85 13.01 -25.08
C ASN A 183 5.23 12.85 -23.59
N TRP A 184 4.83 13.80 -22.74
CA TRP A 184 5.08 13.74 -21.29
C TRP A 184 4.30 12.62 -20.62
N ILE A 185 3.02 12.43 -21.00
CA ILE A 185 2.19 11.34 -20.48
C ILE A 185 2.75 10.00 -20.94
N GLN A 186 3.09 9.87 -22.22
CA GLN A 186 3.67 8.63 -22.76
C GLN A 186 5.02 8.32 -22.11
N ALA A 187 5.93 9.27 -22.05
CA ALA A 187 7.24 9.08 -21.42
C ALA A 187 7.12 8.74 -19.94
N GLY A 188 6.23 9.43 -19.21
CA GLY A 188 5.96 9.12 -17.81
C GLY A 188 5.39 7.73 -17.60
N THR A 189 4.47 7.29 -18.46
CA THR A 189 3.88 5.94 -18.41
C THR A 189 4.95 4.86 -18.65
N TRP A 190 5.69 4.98 -19.75
CA TRP A 190 6.73 3.99 -20.10
C TRP A 190 7.87 3.98 -19.09
N GLY A 191 8.30 5.16 -18.60
CA GLY A 191 9.31 5.25 -17.55
C GLY A 191 8.86 4.58 -16.24
N SER A 192 7.61 4.81 -15.84
CA SER A 192 7.04 4.19 -14.64
C SER A 192 6.88 2.68 -14.78
N LEU A 193 6.41 2.19 -15.94
CA LEU A 193 6.32 0.76 -16.22
C LEU A 193 7.70 0.12 -16.25
N GLY A 194 8.70 0.78 -16.84
CA GLY A 194 10.08 0.29 -16.85
C GLY A 194 10.71 0.18 -15.47
N LEU A 195 10.24 0.96 -14.48
CA LEU A 195 10.66 0.83 -13.08
C LEU A 195 9.97 -0.32 -12.36
N LEU A 196 8.79 -0.74 -12.82
CA LEU A 196 8.03 -1.84 -12.21
C LEU A 196 8.45 -3.23 -12.73
N LEU A 197 9.12 -3.30 -13.88
CA LEU A 197 9.62 -4.52 -14.50
C LEU A 197 11.07 -4.82 -14.10
#